data_8ed65a784e4adf67d11b1fb44f34cd9a
#
_entry.id   8ed65a784e4adf67d11b1fb44f34cd9a
#
_cell.length_a   1.000
_cell.length_b   1.000
_cell.length_c   1.000
_cell.angle_alpha   90.00
_cell.angle_beta   90.00
_cell.angle_gamma   90.00
#
_symmetry.space_group_name_H-M   'P 1'
#
loop_
_entity.id
_entity.type
_entity.pdbx_description
1 polymer ?
#
loop_
_entity_poly.entity_id
_entity_poly.type
_entity_poly.pdbx_seq_one_letter_code
_entity_poly.pdbx_strand_id
1 'polypeptide(L)'
;MLARGDDPAEPPAGAVMSGAAIAGIGATEFSKDSGRSELRLAVEAVRAAVVDAGLSAADVNGLVTFTMDSNAEVAVARELGITELTFFSQIGYGGGAACATVQQAAMAVAAGIADVVVCYRAMNERSGRRFGQVSVGAAAMPTSSGIDNSWHYPIGLSTPAATVAMMARRYMHVYGATSADFGAVAVADRKHAATNPHAWFYQRPITLAEHQASRWITEPLRLLDCCQESDGGVAIVVTSLDRVSDLPQPAAVISAAAQGSGRDQFTMTSYYRDEMTGLPEMSVVARQLWQQAGVGPADIRTAILYDHFTPYVLMQLEELGFCERGQARHFVADGAIEIGGRLPLNPHGGQLGEAYIHGMNGIAEAVRQVRGTSVNQVPGDGPVLVTAGTGVPTSGLVLTRT
;
A
#
# COMPACT_ATOMS: atom_id res chain seq x y z
N MET A 1 -32.59 36.64 -1.81
CA MET A 1 -32.35 36.26 -3.22
C MET A 1 -30.84 36.27 -3.41
N LEU A 2 -30.16 35.16 -3.04
CA LEU A 2 -28.72 34.98 -3.20
C LEU A 2 -28.53 34.26 -4.54
N ALA A 3 -27.77 34.87 -5.42
CA ALA A 3 -27.43 34.31 -6.72
C ALA A 3 -26.75 32.95 -6.56
N ARG A 4 -27.20 31.95 -7.32
CA ARG A 4 -26.50 30.68 -7.47
C ARG A 4 -25.20 31.00 -8.19
N GLY A 5 -24.10 30.84 -7.46
CA GLY A 5 -22.76 30.88 -8.03
C GLY A 5 -22.59 29.76 -9.02
N ASP A 6 -21.87 30.04 -10.10
CA ASP A 6 -21.51 29.11 -11.16
C ASP A 6 -20.85 27.86 -10.57
N ASP A 7 -21.35 26.70 -10.96
CA ASP A 7 -20.66 25.43 -10.72
C ASP A 7 -19.22 25.56 -11.28
N PRO A 8 -18.19 25.22 -10.52
CA PRO A 8 -16.84 25.20 -11.05
C PRO A 8 -16.82 24.22 -12.22
N ALA A 9 -16.40 24.71 -13.39
CA ALA A 9 -16.21 23.88 -14.57
C ALA A 9 -15.43 22.62 -14.19
N GLU A 10 -15.94 21.45 -14.58
CA GLU A 10 -15.20 20.19 -14.43
C GLU A 10 -13.80 20.38 -15.01
N PRO A 11 -12.74 20.04 -14.28
CA PRO A 11 -11.39 20.07 -14.83
C PRO A 11 -11.38 19.17 -16.08
N PRO A 12 -10.66 19.57 -17.14
CA PRO A 12 -10.63 18.78 -18.38
C PRO A 12 -10.24 17.35 -18.07
N ALA A 13 -11.06 16.41 -18.53
CA ALA A 13 -10.76 14.99 -18.50
C ALA A 13 -9.38 14.79 -19.17
N GLY A 14 -8.36 14.38 -18.41
CA GLY A 14 -7.05 14.10 -18.97
C GLY A 14 -5.93 15.10 -18.63
N ALA A 15 -6.02 15.92 -17.58
CA ALA A 15 -4.83 16.49 -16.95
C ALA A 15 -4.13 15.37 -16.15
N VAL A 16 -3.70 14.40 -16.88
CA VAL A 16 -3.12 13.14 -16.50
C VAL A 16 -1.68 13.38 -16.08
N MET A 17 -1.24 12.59 -15.15
CA MET A 17 0.16 12.21 -14.95
C MET A 17 0.70 11.41 -16.16
N SER A 18 0.21 11.75 -17.38
CA SER A 18 0.60 11.15 -18.64
C SER A 18 2.02 11.55 -18.96
N GLY A 19 2.93 10.62 -18.74
CA GLY A 19 4.32 10.86 -19.06
C GLY A 19 5.30 10.25 -18.05
N ALA A 20 4.84 9.53 -17.02
CA ALA A 20 5.70 8.88 -16.05
C ALA A 20 5.46 7.35 -16.01
N ALA A 21 6.53 6.62 -15.73
CA ALA A 21 6.49 5.17 -15.57
C ALA A 21 7.42 4.71 -14.45
N ILE A 22 7.14 3.54 -13.90
CA ILE A 22 8.05 2.84 -13.01
C ILE A 22 9.03 2.05 -13.86
N ALA A 23 10.29 2.43 -13.79
CA ALA A 23 11.40 1.88 -14.57
C ALA A 23 12.16 0.79 -13.84
N GLY A 24 12.21 0.83 -12.50
CA GLY A 24 12.96 -0.12 -11.70
C GLY A 24 12.31 -0.41 -10.35
N ILE A 25 12.57 -1.61 -9.86
CA ILE A 25 12.14 -2.06 -8.53
C ILE A 25 13.31 -2.77 -7.84
N GLY A 26 13.40 -2.58 -6.52
CA GLY A 26 14.43 -3.23 -5.70
C GLY A 26 13.90 -3.55 -4.32
N ALA A 27 14.32 -4.67 -3.79
CA ALA A 27 14.00 -5.09 -2.43
C ALA A 27 15.20 -5.80 -1.80
N THR A 28 15.30 -5.72 -0.49
CA THR A 28 16.14 -6.63 0.29
C THR A 28 15.36 -7.93 0.54
N GLU A 29 16.04 -8.95 1.05
CA GLU A 29 15.32 -10.08 1.63
C GLU A 29 14.50 -9.61 2.84
N PHE A 30 13.33 -10.18 3.02
CA PHE A 30 12.45 -9.90 4.15
C PHE A 30 12.75 -10.86 5.30
N SER A 31 12.91 -10.33 6.50
CA SER A 31 13.31 -11.12 7.67
C SER A 31 12.58 -10.68 8.95
N LYS A 32 12.88 -11.38 10.04
CA LYS A 32 12.46 -11.01 11.40
C LYS A 32 13.61 -10.44 12.23
N ASP A 33 14.81 -10.53 11.71
CA ASP A 33 16.04 -9.93 12.23
C ASP A 33 17.01 -9.77 11.07
N SER A 34 17.12 -8.56 10.56
CA SER A 34 17.94 -8.27 9.36
C SER A 34 19.45 -8.23 9.69
N GLY A 35 19.81 -7.99 10.93
CA GLY A 35 21.21 -7.75 11.33
C GLY A 35 21.81 -6.48 10.70
N ARG A 36 21.00 -5.62 10.07
CA ARG A 36 21.42 -4.41 9.34
C ARG A 36 20.73 -3.17 9.91
N SER A 37 21.37 -2.00 9.76
CA SER A 37 20.70 -0.74 10.02
C SER A 37 19.61 -0.45 8.96
N GLU A 38 18.60 0.31 9.32
CA GLU A 38 17.54 0.74 8.37
C GLU A 38 18.14 1.53 7.20
N LEU A 39 19.17 2.37 7.45
CA LEU A 39 19.87 3.07 6.38
C LEU A 39 20.53 2.09 5.40
N ARG A 40 21.14 1.02 5.90
CA ARG A 40 21.75 0.01 5.02
C ARG A 40 20.68 -0.72 4.19
N LEU A 41 19.54 -1.09 4.79
CA LEU A 41 18.43 -1.68 4.06
C LEU A 41 17.88 -0.73 2.98
N ALA A 42 17.75 0.57 3.30
CA ALA A 42 17.33 1.58 2.33
C ALA A 42 18.31 1.67 1.15
N VAL A 43 19.60 1.79 1.43
CA VAL A 43 20.65 1.90 0.40
C VAL A 43 20.72 0.64 -0.47
N GLU A 44 20.61 -0.55 0.10
CA GLU A 44 20.60 -1.82 -0.65
C GLU A 44 19.37 -1.90 -1.58
N ALA A 45 18.18 -1.55 -1.08
CA ALA A 45 16.95 -1.54 -1.87
C ALA A 45 17.00 -0.50 -3.00
N VAL A 46 17.44 0.73 -2.71
CA VAL A 46 17.58 1.79 -3.73
C VAL A 46 18.58 1.39 -4.81
N ARG A 47 19.75 0.87 -4.40
CA ARG A 47 20.76 0.40 -5.37
C ARG A 47 20.22 -0.71 -6.27
N ALA A 48 19.49 -1.67 -5.71
CA ALA A 48 18.87 -2.75 -6.47
C ALA A 48 17.84 -2.19 -7.47
N ALA A 49 17.00 -1.23 -7.07
CA ALA A 49 16.01 -0.61 -7.94
C ALA A 49 16.65 0.19 -9.10
N VAL A 50 17.71 0.94 -8.80
CA VAL A 50 18.46 1.72 -9.81
C VAL A 50 19.14 0.78 -10.83
N VAL A 51 19.73 -0.31 -10.36
CA VAL A 51 20.35 -1.34 -11.24
C VAL A 51 19.27 -2.03 -12.08
N ASP A 52 18.11 -2.39 -11.53
CA ASP A 52 16.99 -2.98 -12.27
C ASP A 52 16.48 -2.06 -13.38
N ALA A 53 16.51 -0.75 -13.15
CA ALA A 53 16.21 0.25 -14.18
C ALA A 53 17.31 0.40 -15.23
N GLY A 54 18.49 -0.22 -15.07
CA GLY A 54 19.65 -0.02 -15.95
C GLY A 54 20.32 1.34 -15.77
N LEU A 55 20.10 1.97 -14.63
CA LEU A 55 20.61 3.30 -14.27
C LEU A 55 21.74 3.21 -13.24
N SER A 56 22.36 4.34 -12.97
CA SER A 56 23.38 4.52 -11.93
C SER A 56 22.94 5.56 -10.90
N ALA A 57 23.63 5.65 -9.77
CA ALA A 57 23.36 6.67 -8.77
C ALA A 57 23.52 8.12 -9.32
N ALA A 58 24.34 8.30 -10.34
CA ALA A 58 24.55 9.62 -10.99
C ALA A 58 23.32 10.09 -11.79
N ASP A 59 22.43 9.17 -12.18
CA ASP A 59 21.19 9.48 -12.89
C ASP A 59 20.07 9.93 -11.94
N VAL A 60 20.17 9.60 -10.64
CA VAL A 60 19.14 9.89 -9.65
C VAL A 60 19.28 11.33 -9.16
N ASN A 61 18.22 12.11 -9.33
CA ASN A 61 18.16 13.49 -8.84
C ASN A 61 16.90 13.80 -8.00
N GLY A 62 16.12 12.77 -7.66
CA GLY A 62 14.97 12.89 -6.76
C GLY A 62 14.84 11.71 -5.79
N LEU A 63 14.44 12.01 -4.54
CA LEU A 63 14.14 11.00 -3.51
C LEU A 63 12.82 11.31 -2.82
N VAL A 64 11.98 10.29 -2.63
CA VAL A 64 10.70 10.40 -1.90
C VAL A 64 10.59 9.27 -0.88
N THR A 65 10.20 9.60 0.35
CA THR A 65 10.00 8.62 1.39
C THR A 65 8.79 8.96 2.29
N PHE A 66 8.70 8.31 3.40
CA PHE A 66 7.61 8.44 4.37
C PHE A 66 8.07 9.27 5.56
N THR A 67 7.20 10.07 6.15
CA THR A 67 7.53 10.75 7.41
C THR A 67 7.81 9.78 8.57
N MET A 68 7.37 8.53 8.44
CA MET A 68 7.66 7.45 9.38
C MET A 68 8.94 6.67 9.04
N ASP A 69 9.63 6.99 7.95
CA ASP A 69 10.96 6.43 7.67
C ASP A 69 12.00 7.10 8.58
N SER A 70 12.92 6.31 9.09
CA SER A 70 14.00 6.80 9.97
C SER A 70 15.22 7.30 9.19
N ASN A 71 15.22 7.15 7.86
CA ASN A 71 16.36 7.50 7.01
C ASN A 71 16.09 8.79 6.25
N ALA A 72 16.81 9.85 6.60
CA ALA A 72 16.76 11.10 5.86
C ALA A 72 17.27 10.90 4.42
N GLU A 73 16.64 11.55 3.45
CA GLU A 73 17.00 11.48 2.03
C GLU A 73 18.46 11.83 1.80
N VAL A 74 18.96 12.84 2.51
CA VAL A 74 20.38 13.27 2.42
C VAL A 74 21.36 12.19 2.92
N ALA A 75 20.95 11.34 3.88
CA ALA A 75 21.78 10.23 4.33
C ALA A 75 21.83 9.13 3.28
N VAL A 76 20.69 8.79 2.68
CA VAL A 76 20.61 7.82 1.58
C VAL A 76 21.38 8.30 0.36
N ALA A 77 21.22 9.58 -0.03
CA ALA A 77 21.94 10.18 -1.15
C ALA A 77 23.45 10.11 -0.95
N ARG A 78 23.93 10.45 0.24
CA ARG A 78 25.38 10.40 0.57
C ARG A 78 25.94 8.97 0.46
N GLU A 79 25.25 7.97 1.01
CA GLU A 79 25.71 6.57 0.97
C GLU A 79 25.67 5.97 -0.43
N LEU A 80 24.82 6.49 -1.31
CA LEU A 80 24.74 6.08 -2.72
C LEU A 80 25.71 6.84 -3.62
N GLY A 81 26.25 7.98 -3.18
CA GLY A 81 27.07 8.87 -3.98
C GLY A 81 26.26 9.72 -4.97
N ILE A 82 24.97 9.99 -4.66
CA ILE A 82 24.16 10.95 -5.41
C ILE A 82 24.71 12.34 -5.12
N THR A 83 25.13 13.05 -6.17
CA THR A 83 25.84 14.31 -6.03
C THR A 83 24.92 15.51 -5.91
N GLU A 84 23.73 15.43 -6.49
CA GLU A 84 22.76 16.53 -6.52
C GLU A 84 21.34 15.98 -6.43
N LEU A 85 20.53 16.54 -5.54
CA LEU A 85 19.09 16.31 -5.45
C LEU A 85 18.35 17.59 -5.84
N THR A 86 17.60 17.55 -6.94
CA THR A 86 16.73 18.66 -7.35
C THR A 86 15.33 18.52 -6.75
N PHE A 87 14.98 17.31 -6.27
CA PHE A 87 13.70 17.04 -5.66
C PHE A 87 13.83 16.06 -4.48
N PHE A 88 13.18 16.39 -3.37
CA PHE A 88 12.94 15.45 -2.28
C PHE A 88 11.61 15.76 -1.59
N SER A 89 10.93 14.71 -1.11
CA SER A 89 9.64 14.85 -0.45
C SER A 89 9.41 13.73 0.55
N GLN A 90 8.63 14.04 1.58
CA GLN A 90 8.17 13.05 2.56
C GLN A 90 6.65 13.08 2.62
N ILE A 91 6.03 11.91 2.49
CA ILE A 91 4.58 11.77 2.59
C ILE A 91 4.19 11.38 4.00
N GLY A 92 3.19 12.06 4.55
CA GLY A 92 2.71 11.85 5.90
C GLY A 92 2.25 10.42 6.17
N TYR A 93 2.55 9.94 7.35
CA TYR A 93 2.18 8.65 7.93
C TYR A 93 2.92 7.43 7.33
N GLY A 94 2.37 6.22 7.64
CA GLY A 94 2.90 4.93 7.25
C GLY A 94 2.26 4.42 5.95
N GLY A 95 1.65 3.25 6.01
CA GLY A 95 1.19 2.50 4.85
C GLY A 95 0.35 3.25 3.82
N GLY A 96 -0.43 4.25 4.23
CA GLY A 96 -1.21 5.08 3.32
C GLY A 96 -0.41 5.90 2.33
N ALA A 97 0.87 6.12 2.62
CA ALA A 97 1.77 6.93 1.80
C ALA A 97 2.37 6.18 0.60
N ALA A 98 2.38 4.85 0.56
CA ALA A 98 3.14 4.10 -0.44
C ALA A 98 2.86 4.52 -1.89
N CYS A 99 1.61 4.44 -2.33
CA CYS A 99 1.24 4.89 -3.68
C CYS A 99 1.38 6.40 -3.85
N ALA A 100 1.22 7.16 -2.77
CA ALA A 100 1.40 8.61 -2.78
C ALA A 100 2.86 9.04 -3.01
N THR A 101 3.86 8.26 -2.57
CA THR A 101 5.26 8.53 -2.91
C THR A 101 5.50 8.45 -4.40
N VAL A 102 4.91 7.44 -5.05
CA VAL A 102 4.98 7.29 -6.52
C VAL A 102 4.24 8.43 -7.23
N GLN A 103 3.09 8.87 -6.70
CA GLN A 103 2.38 10.03 -7.24
C GLN A 103 3.25 11.30 -7.17
N GLN A 104 3.92 11.57 -6.03
CA GLN A 104 4.83 12.71 -5.90
C GLN A 104 6.00 12.63 -6.88
N ALA A 105 6.59 11.44 -7.01
CA ALA A 105 7.67 11.21 -7.97
C ALA A 105 7.21 11.47 -9.42
N ALA A 106 6.05 10.92 -9.80
CA ALA A 106 5.49 11.12 -11.13
C ALA A 106 5.16 12.60 -11.42
N MET A 107 4.64 13.34 -10.43
CA MET A 107 4.40 14.79 -10.57
C MET A 107 5.71 15.57 -10.77
N ALA A 108 6.77 15.23 -10.02
CA ALA A 108 8.07 15.89 -10.16
C ALA A 108 8.70 15.63 -11.54
N VAL A 109 8.59 14.38 -12.04
CA VAL A 109 9.04 14.01 -13.38
C VAL A 109 8.24 14.72 -14.46
N ALA A 110 6.91 14.68 -14.39
CA ALA A 110 6.03 15.33 -15.37
C ALA A 110 6.20 16.85 -15.40
N ALA A 111 6.55 17.47 -14.28
CA ALA A 111 6.84 18.91 -14.20
C ALA A 111 8.28 19.27 -14.62
N GLY A 112 9.13 18.30 -14.97
CA GLY A 112 10.54 18.52 -15.31
C GLY A 112 11.41 19.01 -14.14
N ILE A 113 10.98 18.76 -12.91
CA ILE A 113 11.73 19.13 -11.69
C ILE A 113 12.86 18.12 -11.44
N ALA A 114 12.59 16.85 -11.73
CA ALA A 114 13.57 15.77 -11.64
C ALA A 114 13.35 14.78 -12.79
N ASP A 115 14.44 14.12 -13.22
CA ASP A 115 14.42 13.14 -14.32
C ASP A 115 14.20 11.72 -13.82
N VAL A 116 14.82 11.38 -12.69
CA VAL A 116 14.79 10.06 -12.07
C VAL A 116 14.57 10.24 -10.56
N VAL A 117 13.42 9.77 -10.11
CA VAL A 117 13.02 9.87 -8.71
C VAL A 117 12.90 8.47 -8.10
N VAL A 118 13.55 8.24 -6.97
CA VAL A 118 13.43 6.97 -6.24
C VAL A 118 12.54 7.13 -5.01
N CYS A 119 11.49 6.34 -4.97
CA CYS A 119 10.64 6.18 -3.79
C CYS A 119 11.16 5.01 -2.97
N TYR A 120 11.34 5.17 -1.65
CA TYR A 120 11.84 4.08 -0.81
C TYR A 120 11.18 4.03 0.57
N ARG A 121 11.21 2.84 1.15
CA ARG A 121 10.87 2.57 2.54
C ARG A 121 11.77 1.46 3.05
N ALA A 122 12.41 1.68 4.21
CA ALA A 122 13.16 0.66 4.91
C ALA A 122 12.85 0.70 6.41
N MET A 123 12.80 -0.47 7.03
CA MET A 123 12.44 -0.58 8.43
C MET A 123 12.96 -1.87 9.06
N ASN A 124 13.28 -1.78 10.33
CA ASN A 124 13.50 -2.89 11.25
C ASN A 124 12.31 -2.93 12.22
N GLU A 125 11.10 -3.20 11.69
CA GLU A 125 9.92 -3.20 12.54
C GLU A 125 9.93 -4.38 13.53
N ARG A 126 10.36 -5.55 13.08
CA ARG A 126 10.34 -6.72 13.93
C ARG A 126 11.49 -6.78 14.92
N SER A 127 12.71 -6.46 14.49
CA SER A 127 13.88 -6.45 15.36
C SER A 127 14.11 -5.12 16.10
N GLY A 128 13.51 -4.03 15.61
CA GLY A 128 13.60 -2.69 16.18
C GLY A 128 12.31 -2.22 16.84
N ARG A 129 11.77 -1.07 16.38
CA ARG A 129 10.57 -0.47 16.94
C ARG A 129 9.31 -1.12 16.34
N ARG A 130 8.59 -1.86 17.16
CA ARG A 130 7.37 -2.57 16.76
C ARG A 130 6.14 -1.67 16.90
N PHE A 131 5.39 -1.49 15.80
CA PHE A 131 4.15 -0.67 15.81
C PHE A 131 3.01 -1.35 16.57
N GLY A 132 2.99 -2.68 16.66
CA GLY A 132 2.01 -3.42 17.43
C GLY A 132 2.20 -3.38 18.95
N GLN A 133 3.28 -2.76 19.44
CA GLN A 133 3.56 -2.63 20.87
C GLN A 133 3.19 -1.24 21.37
N VAL A 134 2.53 -1.19 22.54
CA VAL A 134 2.27 0.08 23.22
C VAL A 134 3.58 0.70 23.66
N SER A 135 3.93 1.84 23.10
CA SER A 135 5.06 2.63 23.61
C SER A 135 4.60 3.40 24.86
N VAL A 136 4.74 2.77 26.02
CA VAL A 136 4.54 3.46 27.30
C VAL A 136 5.70 4.46 27.46
N GLY A 137 5.43 5.73 27.25
CA GLY A 137 6.43 6.78 27.29
C GLY A 137 6.74 7.43 25.96
N ALA A 138 5.83 7.39 24.99
CA ALA A 138 5.84 8.31 23.85
C ALA A 138 5.77 9.75 24.39
N ALA A 139 6.91 10.22 24.87
CA ALA A 139 7.09 11.56 25.36
C ALA A 139 6.66 12.55 24.29
N ALA A 140 5.85 13.51 24.68
CA ALA A 140 5.52 14.69 23.91
C ALA A 140 5.05 14.40 22.48
N MET A 141 3.94 13.67 22.33
CA MET A 141 3.17 13.74 21.09
C MET A 141 2.84 15.20 20.82
N PRO A 142 2.84 15.65 19.55
CA PRO A 142 2.32 16.96 19.19
C PRO A 142 0.98 17.19 19.89
N THR A 143 0.70 18.40 20.36
CA THR A 143 -0.40 18.72 21.27
C THR A 143 -1.75 18.16 20.79
N SER A 144 -2.03 18.25 19.48
CA SER A 144 -3.27 17.72 18.90
C SER A 144 -3.35 16.19 18.99
N SER A 145 -2.30 15.48 18.60
CA SER A 145 -2.27 14.02 18.73
C SER A 145 -2.30 13.55 20.19
N GLY A 146 -1.74 14.33 21.11
CA GLY A 146 -1.79 14.06 22.55
C GLY A 146 -3.19 14.15 23.10
N ILE A 147 -4.01 15.12 22.64
CA ILE A 147 -5.42 15.26 23.02
C ILE A 147 -6.19 14.01 22.59
N ASP A 148 -6.09 13.60 21.33
CA ASP A 148 -6.79 12.42 20.82
C ASP A 148 -6.40 11.15 21.56
N ASN A 149 -5.11 10.93 21.78
CA ASN A 149 -4.61 9.78 22.52
C ASN A 149 -5.09 9.75 23.97
N SER A 150 -5.34 10.91 24.59
CA SER A 150 -5.85 10.99 25.96
C SER A 150 -7.26 10.41 26.11
N TRP A 151 -8.03 10.34 25.02
CA TRP A 151 -9.35 9.69 24.99
C TRP A 151 -9.24 8.19 24.66
N HIS A 152 -8.24 7.80 23.88
CA HIS A 152 -8.10 6.43 23.37
C HIS A 152 -7.38 5.50 24.36
N TYR A 153 -6.29 5.95 24.94
CA TYR A 153 -5.43 5.10 25.78
C TYR A 153 -6.13 4.59 27.05
N PRO A 154 -6.95 5.41 27.77
CA PRO A 154 -7.62 4.92 28.97
C PRO A 154 -8.59 3.76 28.75
N ILE A 155 -9.12 3.61 27.53
CA ILE A 155 -10.03 2.52 27.15
C ILE A 155 -9.34 1.39 26.38
N GLY A 156 -8.00 1.41 26.29
CA GLY A 156 -7.22 0.36 25.67
C GLY A 156 -7.05 0.48 24.15
N LEU A 157 -7.47 1.56 23.51
CA LEU A 157 -7.24 1.83 22.09
C LEU A 157 -5.84 2.38 21.86
N SER A 158 -4.84 1.52 22.04
CA SER A 158 -3.43 1.90 22.01
C SER A 158 -2.64 1.27 20.88
N THR A 159 -3.29 0.42 20.08
CA THR A 159 -2.67 -0.27 18.94
C THR A 159 -3.53 -0.17 17.69
N PRO A 160 -2.95 -0.25 16.47
CA PRO A 160 -3.72 -0.32 15.24
C PRO A 160 -4.77 -1.45 15.23
N ALA A 161 -4.41 -2.61 15.77
CA ALA A 161 -5.32 -3.75 15.85
C ALA A 161 -6.57 -3.44 16.69
N ALA A 162 -6.43 -2.75 17.82
CA ALA A 162 -7.56 -2.38 18.67
C ALA A 162 -8.54 -1.45 17.95
N THR A 163 -8.00 -0.52 17.18
CA THR A 163 -8.77 0.43 16.37
C THR A 163 -9.53 -0.28 15.24
N VAL A 164 -8.83 -1.12 14.48
CA VAL A 164 -9.44 -1.89 13.38
C VAL A 164 -10.50 -2.85 13.91
N ALA A 165 -10.30 -3.43 15.10
CA ALA A 165 -11.26 -4.34 15.72
C ALA A 165 -12.62 -3.69 15.95
N MET A 166 -12.67 -2.41 16.30
CA MET A 166 -13.95 -1.67 16.46
C MET A 166 -14.68 -1.57 15.11
N MET A 167 -14.00 -1.19 14.05
CA MET A 167 -14.59 -1.11 12.71
C MET A 167 -15.02 -2.50 12.21
N ALA A 168 -14.18 -3.51 12.40
CA ALA A 168 -14.50 -4.89 12.07
C ALA A 168 -15.75 -5.39 12.81
N ARG A 169 -15.86 -5.12 14.12
CA ARG A 169 -17.04 -5.47 14.92
C ARG A 169 -18.29 -4.78 14.39
N ARG A 170 -18.20 -3.50 14.05
CA ARG A 170 -19.32 -2.75 13.46
C ARG A 170 -19.73 -3.33 12.10
N TYR A 171 -18.76 -3.63 11.24
CA TYR A 171 -18.99 -4.27 9.94
C TYR A 171 -19.70 -5.63 10.09
N MET A 172 -19.23 -6.48 11.00
CA MET A 172 -19.89 -7.77 11.32
C MET A 172 -21.33 -7.58 11.78
N HIS A 173 -21.58 -6.59 12.65
CA HIS A 173 -22.92 -6.33 13.16
C HIS A 173 -23.89 -5.88 12.08
N VAL A 174 -23.45 -4.98 11.19
CA VAL A 174 -24.32 -4.38 10.17
C VAL A 174 -24.57 -5.33 9.01
N TYR A 175 -23.52 -6.02 8.55
CA TYR A 175 -23.58 -6.83 7.32
C TYR A 175 -23.59 -8.33 7.56
N GLY A 176 -23.51 -8.77 8.81
CA GLY A 176 -23.51 -10.20 9.16
C GLY A 176 -22.23 -10.93 8.73
N ALA A 177 -21.13 -10.22 8.51
CA ALA A 177 -19.84 -10.85 8.27
C ALA A 177 -19.36 -11.60 9.52
N THR A 178 -18.54 -12.62 9.31
CA THR A 178 -18.01 -13.48 10.35
C THR A 178 -16.49 -13.50 10.34
N SER A 179 -15.87 -14.02 11.38
CA SER A 179 -14.41 -14.24 11.40
C SER A 179 -13.95 -15.20 10.30
N ALA A 180 -14.83 -16.08 9.79
CA ALA A 180 -14.50 -16.97 8.67
C ALA A 180 -14.36 -16.20 7.34
N ASP A 181 -15.17 -15.15 7.14
CA ASP A 181 -15.06 -14.30 5.95
C ASP A 181 -13.74 -13.53 5.92
N PHE A 182 -13.26 -13.07 7.08
CA PHE A 182 -11.93 -12.51 7.24
C PHE A 182 -10.84 -13.55 6.99
N GLY A 183 -11.06 -14.77 7.50
CA GLY A 183 -10.17 -15.91 7.30
C GLY A 183 -9.98 -16.29 5.82
N ALA A 184 -10.99 -16.10 4.97
CA ALA A 184 -10.87 -16.37 3.54
C ALA A 184 -9.78 -15.53 2.88
N VAL A 185 -9.64 -14.25 3.27
CA VAL A 185 -8.56 -13.37 2.81
C VAL A 185 -7.20 -13.90 3.29
N ALA A 186 -7.07 -14.16 4.58
CA ALA A 186 -5.81 -14.66 5.15
C ALA A 186 -5.35 -15.99 4.51
N VAL A 187 -6.27 -16.88 4.21
CA VAL A 187 -5.98 -18.17 3.56
C VAL A 187 -5.50 -17.95 2.13
N ALA A 188 -6.16 -17.09 1.36
CA ALA A 188 -5.76 -16.77 -0.02
C ALA A 188 -4.36 -16.15 -0.06
N ASP A 189 -4.09 -15.11 0.74
CA ASP A 189 -2.78 -14.45 0.80
C ASP A 189 -1.67 -15.43 1.23
N ARG A 190 -1.93 -16.28 2.22
CA ARG A 190 -0.97 -17.31 2.65
C ARG A 190 -0.76 -18.41 1.63
N LYS A 191 -1.77 -18.75 0.83
CA LYS A 191 -1.64 -19.67 -0.32
C LYS A 191 -0.71 -19.07 -1.38
N HIS A 192 -0.88 -17.80 -1.71
CA HIS A 192 0.00 -17.09 -2.65
C HIS A 192 1.42 -16.94 -2.10
N ALA A 193 1.59 -16.57 -0.84
CA ALA A 193 2.90 -16.49 -0.20
C ALA A 193 3.63 -17.85 -0.18
N ALA A 194 2.90 -18.94 0.01
CA ALA A 194 3.49 -20.28 0.10
C ALA A 194 4.17 -20.73 -1.20
N THR A 195 3.82 -20.14 -2.34
CA THR A 195 4.43 -20.41 -3.65
C THR A 195 5.46 -19.35 -4.03
N ASN A 196 5.59 -18.26 -3.29
CA ASN A 196 6.54 -17.18 -3.53
C ASN A 196 7.82 -17.39 -2.70
N PRO A 197 8.97 -17.73 -3.32
CA PRO A 197 10.23 -17.96 -2.59
C PRO A 197 10.78 -16.71 -1.88
N HIS A 198 10.33 -15.52 -2.25
CA HIS A 198 10.71 -14.27 -1.59
C HIS A 198 9.85 -13.94 -0.37
N ALA A 199 8.74 -14.65 -0.19
CA ALA A 199 7.83 -14.43 0.91
C ALA A 199 8.34 -15.04 2.23
N TRP A 200 8.14 -14.32 3.33
CA TRP A 200 8.46 -14.85 4.66
C TRP A 200 7.75 -16.18 4.94
N PHE A 201 6.52 -16.35 4.43
CA PHE A 201 5.75 -17.57 4.58
C PHE A 201 5.82 -18.54 3.40
N TYR A 202 6.92 -18.52 2.65
CA TYR A 202 7.20 -19.51 1.62
C TYR A 202 7.05 -20.94 2.18
N GLN A 203 6.34 -21.81 1.44
CA GLN A 203 6.03 -23.20 1.80
C GLN A 203 5.25 -23.35 3.12
N ARG A 204 4.56 -22.29 3.59
CA ARG A 204 3.79 -22.28 4.83
C ARG A 204 2.37 -21.78 4.61
N PRO A 205 1.53 -22.49 3.83
CA PRO A 205 0.11 -22.17 3.68
C PRO A 205 -0.61 -22.35 5.01
N ILE A 206 -1.83 -21.83 5.10
CA ILE A 206 -2.74 -22.07 6.22
C ILE A 206 -4.11 -22.52 5.70
N THR A 207 -4.85 -23.20 6.56
CA THR A 207 -6.26 -23.55 6.36
C THR A 207 -7.16 -22.57 7.11
N LEU A 208 -8.45 -22.54 6.74
CA LEU A 208 -9.44 -21.77 7.49
C LEU A 208 -9.57 -22.28 8.94
N ALA A 209 -9.44 -23.58 9.16
CA ALA A 209 -9.46 -24.16 10.50
C ALA A 209 -8.31 -23.63 11.37
N GLU A 210 -7.09 -23.53 10.83
CA GLU A 210 -5.95 -22.96 11.52
C GLU A 210 -6.15 -21.47 11.78
N HIS A 211 -6.72 -20.71 10.83
CA HIS A 211 -7.09 -19.32 11.05
C HIS A 211 -8.06 -19.22 12.24
N GLN A 212 -9.12 -19.99 12.25
CA GLN A 212 -10.15 -19.98 13.31
C GLN A 212 -9.62 -20.47 14.67
N ALA A 213 -8.58 -21.30 14.69
CA ALA A 213 -7.91 -21.76 15.90
C ALA A 213 -6.84 -20.77 16.41
N SER A 214 -6.45 -19.79 15.60
CA SER A 214 -5.40 -18.84 15.98
C SER A 214 -5.87 -17.91 17.11
N ARG A 215 -4.93 -17.51 17.97
CA ARG A 215 -5.23 -16.67 19.14
C ARG A 215 -5.81 -15.32 18.76
N TRP A 216 -6.62 -14.75 19.62
CA TRP A 216 -7.06 -13.36 19.51
C TRP A 216 -5.89 -12.39 19.73
N ILE A 217 -5.82 -11.36 18.91
CA ILE A 217 -5.02 -10.15 19.18
C ILE A 217 -5.90 -9.14 19.92
N THR A 218 -7.02 -8.78 19.33
CA THR A 218 -8.10 -7.98 19.92
C THR A 218 -9.38 -8.42 19.22
N GLU A 219 -10.34 -9.02 19.95
CA GLU A 219 -11.56 -9.55 19.34
C GLU A 219 -12.32 -8.45 18.58
N PRO A 220 -12.71 -8.65 17.28
CA PRO A 220 -12.80 -9.91 16.57
C PRO A 220 -11.58 -10.30 15.72
N LEU A 221 -10.43 -9.66 15.88
CA LEU A 221 -9.22 -9.94 15.09
C LEU A 221 -8.37 -11.03 15.72
N ARG A 222 -8.07 -12.04 14.93
CA ARG A 222 -7.14 -13.11 15.27
C ARG A 222 -5.70 -12.75 14.83
N LEU A 223 -4.73 -13.52 15.27
CA LEU A 223 -3.33 -13.33 14.86
C LEU A 223 -3.17 -13.34 13.34
N LEU A 224 -3.89 -14.22 12.66
CA LEU A 224 -3.80 -14.40 11.21
C LEU A 224 -4.61 -13.37 10.42
N ASP A 225 -5.38 -12.50 11.09
CA ASP A 225 -6.02 -11.32 10.50
C ASP A 225 -5.10 -10.10 10.43
N CYS A 226 -3.97 -10.14 11.11
CA CYS A 226 -3.05 -9.02 11.26
C CYS A 226 -1.80 -9.23 10.40
N CYS A 227 -1.33 -8.15 9.74
CA CYS A 227 -0.06 -8.16 9.02
C CYS A 227 1.09 -8.59 9.93
N GLN A 228 2.12 -9.09 9.31
CA GLN A 228 3.33 -9.45 10.02
C GLN A 228 4.22 -8.22 10.24
N GLU A 229 5.02 -8.25 11.29
CA GLU A 229 6.10 -7.30 11.47
C GLU A 229 7.33 -7.81 10.70
N SER A 230 7.96 -6.95 9.91
CA SER A 230 9.07 -7.34 9.03
C SER A 230 10.23 -6.36 9.10
N ASP A 231 11.43 -6.90 8.91
CA ASP A 231 12.62 -6.12 8.61
C ASP A 231 12.90 -6.23 7.13
N GLY A 232 13.21 -5.11 6.48
CA GLY A 232 13.51 -5.06 5.06
C GLY A 232 13.42 -3.65 4.46
N GLY A 233 13.72 -3.56 3.19
CA GLY A 233 13.61 -2.34 2.39
C GLY A 233 13.09 -2.61 1.00
N VAL A 234 12.34 -1.67 0.45
CA VAL A 234 11.86 -1.68 -0.94
C VAL A 234 12.03 -0.28 -1.54
N ALA A 235 12.42 -0.24 -2.81
CA ALA A 235 12.54 0.99 -3.57
C ALA A 235 11.96 0.84 -4.98
N ILE A 236 11.45 1.97 -5.49
CA ILE A 236 10.77 2.09 -6.79
C ILE A 236 11.38 3.27 -7.53
N VAL A 237 11.84 3.06 -8.77
CA VAL A 237 12.38 4.13 -9.64
C VAL A 237 11.30 4.61 -10.59
N VAL A 238 11.05 5.91 -10.59
CA VAL A 238 10.11 6.61 -11.48
C VAL A 238 10.87 7.52 -12.42
N THR A 239 10.54 7.47 -13.71
CA THR A 239 11.11 8.35 -14.74
C THR A 239 10.07 8.68 -15.81
N SER A 240 10.42 9.53 -16.80
CA SER A 240 9.51 9.87 -17.89
C SER A 240 9.33 8.72 -18.88
N LEU A 241 8.17 8.67 -19.54
CA LEU A 241 7.90 7.69 -20.61
C LEU A 241 8.85 7.82 -21.78
N ASP A 242 9.33 9.03 -22.09
CA ASP A 242 10.27 9.27 -23.19
C ASP A 242 11.61 8.55 -22.98
N ARG A 243 12.01 8.32 -21.72
CA ARG A 243 13.24 7.61 -21.37
C ARG A 243 13.06 6.09 -21.33
N VAL A 244 11.83 5.60 -21.29
CA VAL A 244 11.54 4.16 -21.08
C VAL A 244 12.04 3.29 -22.22
N SER A 245 12.01 3.79 -23.46
CA SER A 245 12.49 3.05 -24.64
C SER A 245 13.99 2.69 -24.59
N ASP A 246 14.76 3.45 -23.82
CA ASP A 246 16.21 3.29 -23.68
C ASP A 246 16.61 2.39 -22.51
N LEU A 247 15.62 1.93 -21.72
CA LEU A 247 15.86 1.13 -20.52
C LEU A 247 15.78 -0.38 -20.81
N PRO A 248 16.56 -1.20 -20.10
CA PRO A 248 16.67 -2.63 -20.39
C PRO A 248 15.45 -3.45 -19.99
N GLN A 249 14.62 -2.94 -19.07
CA GLN A 249 13.44 -3.64 -18.57
C GLN A 249 12.15 -2.97 -19.05
N PRO A 250 11.10 -3.73 -19.35
CA PRO A 250 9.78 -3.14 -19.58
C PRO A 250 9.35 -2.30 -18.39
N ALA A 251 8.92 -1.07 -18.63
CA ALA A 251 8.42 -0.20 -17.59
C ALA A 251 6.93 -0.43 -17.33
N ALA A 252 6.47 -0.11 -16.13
CA ALA A 252 5.06 -0.05 -15.83
C ALA A 252 4.57 1.41 -15.91
N VAL A 253 3.69 1.68 -16.87
CA VAL A 253 3.10 3.02 -17.04
C VAL A 253 2.20 3.33 -15.86
N ILE A 254 2.35 4.51 -15.29
CA ILE A 254 1.46 5.03 -14.25
C ILE A 254 0.23 5.63 -14.93
N SER A 255 -0.79 4.81 -15.20
CA SER A 255 -2.02 5.25 -15.86
C SER A 255 -2.90 6.11 -14.95
N ALA A 256 -2.82 5.89 -13.65
CA ALA A 256 -3.44 6.73 -12.65
C ALA A 256 -2.68 6.67 -11.33
N ALA A 257 -2.70 7.77 -10.60
CA ALA A 257 -2.21 7.85 -9.24
C ALA A 257 -3.06 8.83 -8.44
N ALA A 258 -3.49 8.44 -7.24
CA ALA A 258 -4.41 9.24 -6.45
C ALA A 258 -4.11 9.16 -4.95
N GLN A 259 -4.44 10.24 -4.26
CA GLN A 259 -4.52 10.31 -2.81
C GLN A 259 -5.92 10.78 -2.40
N GLY A 260 -6.37 10.37 -1.23
CA GLY A 260 -7.67 10.75 -0.75
C GLY A 260 -7.82 10.72 0.76
N SER A 261 -8.75 11.52 1.24
CA SER A 261 -9.28 11.52 2.59
C SER A 261 -10.79 11.65 2.52
N GLY A 262 -11.50 10.98 3.39
CA GLY A 262 -12.94 11.11 3.52
C GLY A 262 -13.34 12.25 4.45
N ARG A 263 -14.65 12.60 4.44
CA ARG A 263 -15.20 13.54 5.40
C ARG A 263 -15.00 13.03 6.84
N ASP A 264 -14.68 13.94 7.74
CA ASP A 264 -14.50 13.66 9.17
C ASP A 264 -13.51 12.51 9.45
N GLN A 265 -12.50 12.36 8.57
CA GLN A 265 -11.49 11.33 8.73
C GLN A 265 -10.50 11.72 9.82
N PHE A 266 -10.24 10.76 10.68
CA PHE A 266 -9.17 10.81 11.66
C PHE A 266 -8.22 9.63 11.49
N THR A 267 -7.04 9.70 12.09
CA THR A 267 -6.03 8.64 11.95
C THR A 267 -6.54 7.30 12.45
N MET A 268 -6.67 6.34 11.53
CA MET A 268 -7.09 4.95 11.70
C MET A 268 -8.54 4.73 12.15
N THR A 269 -9.18 5.69 12.77
CA THR A 269 -10.61 5.64 13.11
C THR A 269 -11.26 6.98 12.88
N SER A 270 -12.54 6.95 12.63
CA SER A 270 -13.33 8.15 12.41
C SER A 270 -14.59 8.10 13.26
N TYR A 271 -14.42 8.30 14.57
CA TYR A 271 -15.54 8.37 15.52
C TYR A 271 -16.50 9.52 15.24
N TYR A 272 -16.07 10.48 14.45
CA TYR A 272 -16.86 11.64 14.07
C TYR A 272 -17.81 11.35 12.90
N ARG A 273 -17.76 10.15 12.33
CA ARG A 273 -18.65 9.71 11.26
C ARG A 273 -19.86 9.00 11.83
N ASP A 274 -21.02 9.23 11.23
CA ASP A 274 -22.23 8.46 11.53
C ASP A 274 -22.09 6.99 11.12
N GLU A 275 -21.27 6.71 10.09
CA GLU A 275 -21.04 5.40 9.52
C GLU A 275 -19.58 4.99 9.67
N MET A 276 -19.35 3.84 10.31
CA MET A 276 -18.01 3.28 10.57
C MET A 276 -17.76 1.93 9.85
N THR A 277 -18.64 1.52 8.94
CA THR A 277 -18.53 0.21 8.25
C THR A 277 -17.78 0.26 6.94
N GLY A 278 -17.32 1.44 6.51
CA GLY A 278 -16.63 1.64 5.24
C GLY A 278 -15.37 2.48 5.37
N LEU A 279 -14.71 2.65 4.24
CA LEU A 279 -13.48 3.41 4.07
C LEU A 279 -13.69 4.52 3.02
N PRO A 280 -14.46 5.58 3.34
CA PRO A 280 -14.82 6.61 2.33
C PRO A 280 -13.62 7.32 1.72
N GLU A 281 -12.46 7.33 2.36
CA GLU A 281 -11.19 7.76 1.79
C GLU A 281 -10.79 6.91 0.57
N MET A 282 -11.06 5.60 0.61
CA MET A 282 -10.80 4.71 -0.52
C MET A 282 -11.77 5.00 -1.68
N SER A 283 -13.04 5.35 -1.42
CA SER A 283 -13.96 5.82 -2.46
C SER A 283 -13.48 7.10 -3.16
N VAL A 284 -12.85 8.02 -2.40
CA VAL A 284 -12.26 9.24 -2.99
C VAL A 284 -11.12 8.87 -3.94
N VAL A 285 -10.25 7.96 -3.51
CA VAL A 285 -9.14 7.44 -4.34
C VAL A 285 -9.68 6.70 -5.56
N ALA A 286 -10.65 5.80 -5.39
CA ALA A 286 -11.24 5.01 -6.46
C ALA A 286 -11.80 5.89 -7.59
N ARG A 287 -12.61 6.90 -7.27
CA ARG A 287 -13.16 7.82 -8.29
C ARG A 287 -12.07 8.51 -9.10
N GLN A 288 -11.00 8.95 -8.43
CA GLN A 288 -9.87 9.59 -9.12
C GLN A 288 -9.13 8.60 -10.02
N LEU A 289 -8.87 7.38 -9.54
CA LEU A 289 -8.17 6.35 -10.30
C LEU A 289 -8.96 5.95 -11.56
N TRP A 290 -10.26 5.67 -11.41
CA TRP A 290 -11.11 5.29 -12.54
C TRP A 290 -11.23 6.40 -13.57
N GLN A 291 -11.38 7.65 -13.12
CA GLN A 291 -11.44 8.80 -14.01
C GLN A 291 -10.12 9.03 -14.77
N GLN A 292 -8.98 8.95 -14.07
CA GLN A 292 -7.67 9.18 -14.68
C GLN A 292 -7.29 8.08 -15.67
N ALA A 293 -7.47 6.82 -15.28
CA ALA A 293 -7.09 5.68 -16.11
C ALA A 293 -8.11 5.36 -17.23
N GLY A 294 -9.31 5.91 -17.16
CA GLY A 294 -10.38 5.61 -18.12
C GLY A 294 -10.89 4.16 -18.06
N VAL A 295 -10.75 3.51 -16.90
CA VAL A 295 -11.15 2.12 -16.66
C VAL A 295 -12.07 2.02 -15.46
N GLY A 296 -12.70 0.86 -15.26
CA GLY A 296 -13.50 0.55 -14.09
C GLY A 296 -13.07 -0.75 -13.40
N PRO A 297 -13.73 -1.12 -12.30
CA PRO A 297 -13.41 -2.34 -11.57
C PRO A 297 -13.44 -3.61 -12.42
N ALA A 298 -14.31 -3.66 -13.43
CA ALA A 298 -14.44 -4.82 -14.32
C ALA A 298 -13.24 -5.04 -15.24
N ASP A 299 -12.43 -4.00 -15.47
CA ASP A 299 -11.27 -4.04 -16.36
C ASP A 299 -10.01 -4.49 -15.63
N ILE A 300 -10.03 -4.50 -14.29
CA ILE A 300 -8.85 -4.83 -13.46
C ILE A 300 -8.57 -6.33 -13.51
N ARG A 301 -7.38 -6.67 -13.97
CA ARG A 301 -6.89 -8.05 -14.07
C ARG A 301 -6.54 -8.66 -12.72
N THR A 302 -5.89 -7.90 -11.88
CA THR A 302 -5.49 -8.27 -10.51
C THR A 302 -5.35 -7.02 -9.66
N ALA A 303 -5.61 -7.15 -8.37
CA ALA A 303 -5.50 -6.04 -7.43
C ALA A 303 -4.56 -6.39 -6.27
N ILE A 304 -3.66 -5.47 -5.99
CA ILE A 304 -2.78 -5.51 -4.83
C ILE A 304 -3.41 -4.60 -3.78
N LEU A 305 -4.26 -5.17 -2.94
CA LEU A 305 -4.95 -4.43 -1.89
C LEU A 305 -4.12 -4.39 -0.62
N TYR A 306 -4.17 -3.27 0.08
CA TYR A 306 -3.46 -3.10 1.34
C TYR A 306 -4.11 -3.92 2.45
N ASP A 307 -3.53 -5.07 2.75
CA ASP A 307 -4.07 -6.15 3.58
C ASP A 307 -3.45 -6.20 4.99
N HIS A 308 -3.10 -5.04 5.56
CA HIS A 308 -2.54 -5.04 6.92
C HIS A 308 -3.52 -5.60 7.98
N PHE A 309 -4.82 -5.60 7.68
CA PHE A 309 -5.86 -6.31 8.42
C PHE A 309 -6.92 -6.84 7.45
N THR A 310 -7.27 -8.11 7.59
CA THR A 310 -8.22 -8.79 6.68
C THR A 310 -9.58 -8.09 6.53
N PRO A 311 -10.24 -7.52 7.57
CA PRO A 311 -11.51 -6.82 7.41
C PRO A 311 -11.42 -5.63 6.44
N TYR A 312 -10.28 -4.96 6.38
CA TYR A 312 -10.10 -3.81 5.50
C TYR A 312 -10.01 -4.20 4.02
N VAL A 313 -9.63 -5.44 3.71
CA VAL A 313 -9.69 -5.95 2.34
C VAL A 313 -11.15 -6.02 1.85
N LEU A 314 -12.05 -6.53 2.70
CA LEU A 314 -13.48 -6.56 2.38
C LEU A 314 -14.03 -5.15 2.13
N MET A 315 -13.74 -4.23 3.04
CA MET A 315 -14.20 -2.84 2.91
C MET A 315 -13.59 -2.15 1.67
N GLN A 316 -12.32 -2.42 1.32
CA GLN A 316 -11.71 -1.89 0.10
C GLN A 316 -12.38 -2.41 -1.16
N LEU A 317 -12.74 -3.70 -1.23
CA LEU A 317 -13.46 -4.28 -2.37
C LEU A 317 -14.78 -3.56 -2.64
N GLU A 318 -15.49 -3.19 -1.58
CA GLU A 318 -16.75 -2.44 -1.65
C GLU A 318 -16.54 -0.99 -2.10
N GLU A 319 -15.59 -0.29 -1.50
CA GLU A 319 -15.32 1.12 -1.82
C GLU A 319 -14.70 1.32 -3.22
N LEU A 320 -13.98 0.32 -3.72
CA LEU A 320 -13.45 0.29 -5.08
C LEU A 320 -14.50 -0.11 -6.12
N GLY A 321 -15.68 -0.58 -5.70
CA GLY A 321 -16.78 -0.95 -6.57
C GLY A 321 -16.68 -2.34 -7.19
N PHE A 322 -15.86 -3.23 -6.65
CA PHE A 322 -15.83 -4.63 -7.09
C PHE A 322 -17.10 -5.39 -6.68
N CYS A 323 -17.73 -4.97 -5.61
CA CYS A 323 -19.04 -5.46 -5.16
C CYS A 323 -19.78 -4.35 -4.39
N GLU A 324 -21.07 -4.55 -4.15
CA GLU A 324 -21.88 -3.64 -3.33
C GLU A 324 -21.52 -3.73 -1.86
N ARG A 325 -21.86 -2.70 -1.10
CA ARG A 325 -21.62 -2.64 0.36
C ARG A 325 -22.28 -3.82 1.07
N GLY A 326 -21.53 -4.47 1.96
CA GLY A 326 -21.95 -5.66 2.71
C GLY A 326 -21.87 -6.96 1.89
N GLN A 327 -21.47 -6.90 0.61
CA GLN A 327 -21.38 -8.08 -0.27
C GLN A 327 -19.96 -8.66 -0.39
N ALA A 328 -18.95 -7.97 0.14
CA ALA A 328 -17.58 -8.44 0.01
C ALA A 328 -17.35 -9.82 0.64
N ARG A 329 -18.08 -10.17 1.71
CA ARG A 329 -18.04 -11.49 2.32
C ARG A 329 -18.41 -12.62 1.34
N HIS A 330 -19.35 -12.37 0.42
CA HIS A 330 -19.72 -13.31 -0.63
C HIS A 330 -18.75 -13.25 -1.81
N PHE A 331 -18.16 -12.09 -2.05
CA PHE A 331 -17.18 -11.90 -3.10
C PHE A 331 -15.88 -12.67 -2.84
N VAL A 332 -15.40 -12.72 -1.59
CA VAL A 332 -14.15 -13.41 -1.23
C VAL A 332 -14.30 -14.93 -1.06
N ALA A 333 -15.53 -15.43 -1.11
CA ALA A 333 -15.81 -16.85 -0.93
C ALA A 333 -15.31 -17.70 -2.12
N ASP A 334 -15.22 -19.01 -1.90
CA ASP A 334 -15.04 -20.05 -2.92
C ASP A 334 -13.81 -19.85 -3.84
N GLY A 335 -12.75 -19.23 -3.33
CA GLY A 335 -11.51 -19.00 -4.07
C GLY A 335 -11.58 -17.88 -5.10
N ALA A 336 -12.60 -17.02 -5.06
CA ALA A 336 -12.79 -15.95 -6.03
C ALA A 336 -11.63 -14.94 -6.07
N ILE A 337 -10.89 -14.80 -4.96
CA ILE A 337 -9.73 -13.91 -4.84
C ILE A 337 -8.37 -14.64 -4.98
N GLU A 338 -8.39 -15.93 -5.22
CA GLU A 338 -7.19 -16.73 -5.48
C GLU A 338 -6.75 -16.60 -6.95
N ILE A 339 -5.50 -17.00 -7.25
CA ILE A 339 -5.03 -17.08 -8.62
C ILE A 339 -5.91 -18.07 -9.41
N GLY A 340 -6.45 -17.60 -10.54
CA GLY A 340 -7.44 -18.32 -11.33
C GLY A 340 -8.89 -18.05 -10.92
N GLY A 341 -9.12 -17.33 -9.83
CA GLY A 341 -10.43 -16.84 -9.42
C GLY A 341 -10.90 -15.60 -10.19
N ARG A 342 -12.01 -15.04 -9.77
CA ARG A 342 -12.67 -13.90 -10.43
C ARG A 342 -11.81 -12.63 -10.42
N LEU A 343 -11.15 -12.34 -9.30
CA LEU A 343 -10.23 -11.22 -9.11
C LEU A 343 -9.08 -11.66 -8.20
N PRO A 344 -7.98 -12.15 -8.75
CA PRO A 344 -6.83 -12.51 -7.93
C PRO A 344 -6.33 -11.31 -7.12
N LEU A 345 -6.27 -11.45 -5.79
CA LEU A 345 -5.73 -10.45 -4.88
C LEU A 345 -4.34 -10.83 -4.41
N ASN A 346 -3.46 -9.85 -4.25
CA ASN A 346 -2.15 -10.01 -3.61
C ASN A 346 -1.38 -11.26 -4.06
N PRO A 347 -1.08 -11.45 -5.36
CA PRO A 347 -0.43 -12.67 -5.86
C PRO A 347 0.92 -12.98 -5.20
N HIS A 348 1.60 -11.96 -4.65
CA HIS A 348 2.86 -12.12 -3.91
C HIS A 348 2.67 -12.66 -2.49
N GLY A 349 1.43 -12.63 -1.98
CA GLY A 349 1.09 -13.03 -0.62
C GLY A 349 0.74 -11.89 0.32
N GLY A 350 0.73 -10.66 -0.17
CA GLY A 350 0.34 -9.48 0.60
C GLY A 350 1.25 -9.18 1.79
N GLN A 351 0.78 -8.32 2.64
CA GLN A 351 1.44 -7.98 3.91
C GLN A 351 1.18 -9.04 5.00
N LEU A 352 0.17 -9.88 4.79
CA LEU A 352 -0.13 -11.04 5.62
C LEU A 352 0.85 -12.20 5.36
N GLY A 353 1.37 -12.32 4.14
CA GLY A 353 2.15 -13.48 3.71
C GLY A 353 3.58 -13.18 3.26
N GLU A 354 3.82 -12.17 2.42
CA GLU A 354 5.16 -11.85 1.94
C GLU A 354 5.96 -11.08 2.98
N ALA A 355 5.61 -9.84 3.22
CA ALA A 355 6.26 -8.95 4.18
C ALA A 355 5.40 -7.70 4.42
N TYR A 356 5.63 -7.01 5.52
CA TYR A 356 5.05 -5.71 5.79
C TYR A 356 6.10 -4.62 5.66
N ILE A 357 6.14 -3.96 4.51
CA ILE A 357 7.01 -2.79 4.24
C ILE A 357 6.13 -1.60 3.83
N HIS A 358 5.10 -1.35 4.61
CA HIS A 358 4.12 -0.28 4.40
C HIS A 358 3.54 -0.23 2.97
N GLY A 359 3.38 -1.39 2.29
CA GLY A 359 2.77 -1.49 0.95
C GLY A 359 3.73 -1.28 -0.22
N MET A 360 4.98 -0.90 -0.01
CA MET A 360 5.96 -0.74 -1.10
C MET A 360 6.25 -2.06 -1.82
N ASN A 361 6.26 -3.17 -1.11
CA ASN A 361 6.38 -4.51 -1.69
C ASN A 361 5.21 -4.86 -2.62
N GLY A 362 4.01 -4.37 -2.31
CA GLY A 362 2.85 -4.51 -3.20
C GLY A 362 3.00 -3.72 -4.51
N ILE A 363 3.60 -2.51 -4.49
CA ILE A 363 3.91 -1.76 -5.71
C ILE A 363 4.94 -2.52 -6.55
N ALA A 364 5.98 -3.06 -5.93
CA ALA A 364 6.98 -3.88 -6.64
C ALA A 364 6.33 -5.11 -7.28
N GLU A 365 5.39 -5.76 -6.61
CA GLU A 365 4.62 -6.87 -7.18
C GLU A 365 3.77 -6.43 -8.37
N ALA A 366 3.08 -5.30 -8.29
CA ALA A 366 2.30 -4.80 -9.41
C ALA A 366 3.17 -4.56 -10.66
N VAL A 367 4.38 -4.05 -10.48
CA VAL A 367 5.35 -3.91 -11.57
C VAL A 367 5.75 -5.27 -12.14
N ARG A 368 6.00 -6.29 -11.30
CA ARG A 368 6.29 -7.65 -11.79
C ARG A 368 5.11 -8.22 -12.57
N GLN A 369 3.89 -8.00 -12.13
CA GLN A 369 2.68 -8.41 -12.83
C GLN A 369 2.55 -7.75 -14.22
N VAL A 370 2.83 -6.46 -14.31
CA VAL A 370 2.86 -5.72 -15.59
C VAL A 370 3.95 -6.22 -16.51
N ARG A 371 5.14 -6.49 -15.98
CA ARG A 371 6.31 -7.01 -16.72
C ARG A 371 6.16 -8.47 -17.17
N GLY A 372 5.28 -9.23 -16.54
CA GLY A 372 5.16 -10.68 -16.76
C GLY A 372 6.25 -11.49 -16.06
N THR A 373 6.84 -10.96 -14.98
CA THR A 373 7.96 -11.55 -14.23
C THR A 373 7.59 -11.97 -12.81
N SER A 374 6.32 -11.87 -12.44
CA SER A 374 5.88 -12.33 -11.13
C SER A 374 5.99 -13.85 -11.00
N VAL A 375 6.38 -14.34 -9.82
CA VAL A 375 6.40 -15.77 -9.52
C VAL A 375 4.99 -16.37 -9.63
N ASN A 376 4.00 -15.62 -9.19
CA ASN A 376 2.59 -15.97 -9.25
C ASN A 376 1.88 -15.08 -10.30
N GLN A 377 2.31 -15.19 -11.56
CA GLN A 377 1.79 -14.38 -12.65
C GLN A 377 0.32 -14.63 -12.89
N VAL A 378 -0.48 -13.59 -12.80
CA VAL A 378 -1.89 -13.62 -13.23
C VAL A 378 -1.94 -13.45 -14.74
N PRO A 379 -2.62 -14.35 -15.49
CA PRO A 379 -2.72 -14.26 -16.94
C PRO A 379 -3.48 -13.01 -17.42
N GLY A 380 -3.17 -12.55 -18.64
CA GLY A 380 -3.81 -11.42 -19.31
C GLY A 380 -2.99 -10.13 -19.27
N ASP A 381 -3.43 -9.13 -20.05
CA ASP A 381 -2.74 -7.84 -20.24
C ASP A 381 -3.49 -6.65 -19.61
N GLY A 382 -4.55 -6.91 -18.85
CA GLY A 382 -5.36 -5.86 -18.22
C GLY A 382 -4.59 -5.08 -17.13
N PRO A 383 -5.15 -3.90 -16.74
CA PRO A 383 -4.57 -3.06 -15.71
C PRO A 383 -4.39 -3.77 -14.37
N VAL A 384 -3.39 -3.33 -13.62
CA VAL A 384 -3.12 -3.77 -12.24
C VAL A 384 -3.42 -2.61 -11.29
N LEU A 385 -4.31 -2.86 -10.33
CA LEU A 385 -4.63 -1.90 -9.28
C LEU A 385 -3.70 -2.13 -8.08
N VAL A 386 -3.23 -1.04 -7.48
CA VAL A 386 -2.54 -1.06 -6.17
C VAL A 386 -3.21 -0.08 -5.24
N THR A 387 -3.47 -0.50 -4.00
CA THR A 387 -3.91 0.41 -2.94
C THR A 387 -2.89 0.46 -1.81
N ALA A 388 -2.86 1.58 -1.13
CA ALA A 388 -2.00 1.80 0.02
C ALA A 388 -2.76 2.53 1.11
N GLY A 389 -2.66 1.99 2.32
CA GLY A 389 -3.32 2.50 3.50
C GLY A 389 -4.82 2.27 3.53
N THR A 390 -5.34 2.53 4.66
CA THR A 390 -6.75 2.65 4.97
C THR A 390 -6.83 3.36 6.32
N GLY A 391 -7.76 4.27 6.42
CA GLY A 391 -7.96 5.02 7.64
C GLY A 391 -7.03 6.22 7.82
N VAL A 392 -6.01 6.41 6.96
CA VAL A 392 -5.18 7.62 6.95
C VAL A 392 -4.31 7.68 5.76
N PRO A 393 -3.89 8.85 5.36
CA PRO A 393 -4.01 9.20 3.96
C PRO A 393 -3.91 7.96 3.12
N THR A 394 -4.93 7.76 2.36
CA THR A 394 -5.12 6.60 1.50
C THR A 394 -4.66 6.99 0.12
N SER A 395 -4.03 6.06 -0.56
CA SER A 395 -3.55 6.29 -1.93
C SER A 395 -3.70 5.06 -2.79
N GLY A 396 -3.57 5.22 -4.11
CA GLY A 396 -3.67 4.12 -5.05
C GLY A 396 -3.00 4.43 -6.38
N LEU A 397 -2.73 3.38 -7.14
CA LEU A 397 -2.17 3.42 -8.50
C LEU A 397 -2.95 2.47 -9.40
N VAL A 398 -3.05 2.83 -10.68
CA VAL A 398 -3.36 1.91 -11.76
C VAL A 398 -2.16 1.85 -12.68
N LEU A 399 -1.61 0.65 -12.85
CA LEU A 399 -0.45 0.39 -13.68
C LEU A 399 -0.84 -0.42 -14.92
N THR A 400 -0.27 -0.06 -16.06
CA THR A 400 -0.47 -0.76 -17.33
C THR A 400 0.87 -1.05 -17.99
N ARG A 401 0.83 -1.92 -18.99
CA ARG A 401 1.98 -2.16 -19.86
C ARG A 401 2.17 -0.96 -20.80
N THR A 402 3.43 -0.73 -21.23
CA THR A 402 3.77 0.21 -22.32
C THR A 402 3.23 -0.25 -23.65
#